data_42d1a1483481e4a2a107fdac2919c4a0
#
_entry.id   42d1a1483481e4a2a107fdac2919c4a0
#
_cell.length_a   1.000
_cell.length_b   1.000
_cell.length_c   1.000
_cell.angle_alpha   90.00
_cell.angle_beta   90.00
_cell.angle_gamma   90.00
#
_symmetry.space_group_name_H-M   'P 1'
#
loop_
_entity.id
_entity.type
_entity.pdbx_description
1 polymer ?
#
loop_
_entity_poly.entity_id
_entity_poly.type
_entity_poly.pdbx_seq_one_letter_code
_entity_poly.pdbx_strand_id
1 'polypeptide(L)'
;MWLKTIEYKIKNYQMKRILITGAAGFLGSHLCDRFIKEGYFVIGMDNLITGDLKNIEHLFKLENFEFYHHDITKFVHVPGKLDYILHFASPASPIDYLKIPIQTLKVG
;
A
#
# COMPACT_ATOMS: atom_id res chain seq x y z
N MET A 1 20.95 19.40 6.92
CA MET A 1 20.37 18.63 5.80
C MET A 1 20.75 17.18 5.85
N TRP A 2 22.03 16.92 6.06
CA TRP A 2 22.52 15.55 6.12
C TRP A 2 21.87 14.75 7.26
N LEU A 3 21.75 15.36 8.44
CA LEU A 3 21.11 14.72 9.60
C LEU A 3 19.66 14.39 9.35
N LYS A 4 18.93 15.26 8.63
CA LYS A 4 17.52 15.01 8.32
C LYS A 4 17.35 13.79 7.42
N THR A 5 18.30 13.60 6.49
CA THR A 5 18.24 12.42 5.61
C THR A 5 18.42 11.14 6.42
N ILE A 6 19.32 11.14 7.38
CA ILE A 6 19.54 9.99 8.25
C ILE A 6 18.32 9.74 9.12
N GLU A 7 17.76 10.78 9.71
CA GLU A 7 16.57 10.66 10.54
C GLU A 7 15.42 10.07 9.75
N TYR A 8 15.23 10.52 8.52
CA TYR A 8 14.17 9.99 7.66
C TYR A 8 14.38 8.50 7.40
N LYS A 9 15.57 8.08 7.06
CA LYS A 9 15.85 6.68 6.79
C LYS A 9 15.63 5.79 8.01
N ILE A 10 16.05 6.24 9.17
CA ILE A 10 15.85 5.51 10.41
C ILE A 10 14.36 5.39 10.71
N LYS A 11 13.64 6.49 10.58
CA LYS A 11 12.21 6.51 10.86
C LYS A 11 11.46 5.57 9.95
N ASN A 12 11.76 5.58 8.64
CA ASN A 12 11.11 4.68 7.69
C ASN A 12 11.45 3.23 7.97
N TYR A 13 12.67 2.97 8.34
CA TYR A 13 13.09 1.61 8.67
C TYR A 13 12.31 1.06 9.86
N GLN A 14 11.97 1.92 10.82
CA GLN A 14 11.25 1.53 12.02
C GLN A 14 9.73 1.54 11.84
N MET A 15 9.25 2.14 10.78
CA MET A 15 7.81 2.18 10.52
C MET A 15 7.30 0.80 10.17
N LYS A 16 6.11 0.50 10.69
CA LYS A 16 5.39 -0.67 10.22
C LYS A 16 4.90 -0.41 8.80
N ARG A 17 4.94 -1.44 8.00
CA ARG A 17 4.57 -1.35 6.59
C ARG A 17 3.25 -2.07 6.35
N ILE A 18 2.35 -1.41 5.65
CA ILE A 18 1.04 -1.96 5.35
C ILE A 18 0.76 -1.84 3.85
N LEU A 19 0.30 -2.93 3.26
CA LEU A 19 -0.15 -2.95 1.89
C LEU A 19 -1.67 -2.81 1.88
N ILE A 20 -2.17 -1.86 1.10
CA ILE A 20 -3.61 -1.66 0.94
C ILE A 20 -3.94 -1.83 -0.54
N THR A 21 -4.66 -2.90 -0.87
CA THR A 21 -5.14 -3.09 -2.24
C THR A 21 -6.47 -2.37 -2.40
N GLY A 22 -6.75 -1.93 -3.62
CA GLY A 22 -7.89 -1.07 -3.85
C GLY A 22 -7.67 0.34 -3.31
N ALA A 23 -6.41 0.76 -3.27
CA ALA A 23 -6.01 2.01 -2.61
C ALA A 23 -6.62 3.25 -3.24
N ALA A 24 -6.91 3.23 -4.54
CA ALA A 24 -7.49 4.38 -5.23
C ALA A 24 -9.02 4.39 -5.18
N GLY A 25 -9.63 3.39 -4.55
CA GLY A 25 -11.06 3.37 -4.34
C GLY A 25 -11.46 4.26 -3.18
N PHE A 26 -12.78 4.38 -2.96
CA PHE A 26 -13.29 5.25 -1.91
C PHE A 26 -12.78 4.82 -0.53
N LEU A 27 -13.03 3.58 -0.16
CA LEU A 27 -12.64 3.10 1.16
C LEU A 27 -11.14 2.97 1.30
N GLY A 28 -10.49 2.41 0.28
CA GLY A 28 -9.04 2.21 0.32
C GLY A 28 -8.28 3.51 0.46
N SER A 29 -8.71 4.56 -0.25
CA SER A 29 -8.02 5.86 -0.16
C SER A 29 -8.17 6.48 1.22
N HIS A 30 -9.33 6.36 1.85
CA HIS A 30 -9.51 6.85 3.21
C HIS A 30 -8.63 6.10 4.21
N LEU A 31 -8.47 4.80 3.99
CA LEU A 31 -7.60 4.01 4.86
C LEU A 31 -6.13 4.36 4.66
N CYS A 32 -5.73 4.65 3.43
CA CYS A 32 -4.38 5.13 3.18
C CYS A 32 -4.10 6.41 3.99
N ASP A 33 -5.03 7.36 3.94
CA ASP A 33 -4.90 8.59 4.71
C ASP A 33 -4.78 8.31 6.20
N ARG A 34 -5.61 7.42 6.70
CA ARG A 34 -5.65 7.11 8.12
C ARG A 34 -4.35 6.47 8.60
N PHE A 35 -3.86 5.48 7.87
CA PHE A 35 -2.65 4.79 8.29
C PHE A 35 -1.41 5.66 8.18
N ILE A 36 -1.39 6.55 7.19
CA ILE A 36 -0.30 7.51 7.09
C ILE A 36 -0.28 8.42 8.30
N LYS A 37 -1.45 8.89 8.74
CA LYS A 37 -1.54 9.72 9.94
C LYS A 37 -1.08 8.97 11.18
N GLU A 38 -1.27 7.67 11.20
CA GLU A 38 -0.88 6.86 12.36
C GLU A 38 0.57 6.41 12.30
N GLY A 39 1.33 6.87 11.33
CA GLY A 39 2.76 6.62 11.30
C GLY A 39 3.19 5.38 10.56
N TYR A 40 2.32 4.82 9.74
CA TYR A 40 2.66 3.66 8.93
C TYR A 40 3.33 4.08 7.62
N PHE A 41 4.14 3.17 7.09
CA PHE A 41 4.55 3.26 5.69
C PHE A 41 3.49 2.52 4.88
N VAL A 42 2.79 3.24 4.02
CA VAL A 42 1.65 2.70 3.28
C VAL A 42 2.04 2.41 1.85
N ILE A 43 1.81 1.19 1.42
CA ILE A 43 1.97 0.79 0.04
C ILE A 43 0.57 0.60 -0.53
N GLY A 44 0.18 1.48 -1.42
CA GLY A 44 -1.11 1.38 -2.09
C GLY A 44 -0.99 0.63 -3.39
N MET A 45 -1.95 -0.21 -3.71
CA MET A 45 -1.98 -0.97 -4.94
C MET A 45 -3.38 -0.91 -5.54
N ASP A 46 -3.46 -0.65 -6.84
CA ASP A 46 -4.74 -0.56 -7.52
C ASP A 46 -4.53 -0.74 -9.02
N ASN A 47 -5.50 -1.34 -9.70
CA ASN A 47 -5.45 -1.46 -11.16
C ASN A 47 -6.14 -0.27 -11.85
N LEU A 48 -6.79 0.59 -11.08
CA LEU A 48 -7.47 1.80 -11.55
C LEU A 48 -8.67 1.55 -12.48
N ILE A 49 -9.19 0.33 -12.48
CA ILE A 49 -10.39 0.04 -13.27
C ILE A 49 -11.59 0.75 -12.68
N THR A 50 -11.74 0.68 -11.36
CA THR A 50 -12.82 1.37 -10.66
C THR A 50 -12.33 2.48 -9.75
N GLY A 51 -11.06 2.45 -9.37
CA GLY A 51 -10.46 3.49 -8.56
C GLY A 51 -10.00 4.68 -9.39
N ASP A 52 -9.74 5.78 -8.73
CA ASP A 52 -9.31 7.01 -9.36
C ASP A 52 -8.07 7.54 -8.65
N LEU A 53 -7.02 7.81 -9.41
CA LEU A 53 -5.78 8.37 -8.86
C LEU A 53 -6.02 9.67 -8.09
N LYS A 54 -7.06 10.41 -8.43
CA LYS A 54 -7.38 11.65 -7.72
C LYS A 54 -7.63 11.42 -6.25
N ASN A 55 -8.05 10.23 -5.88
CA ASN A 55 -8.33 9.90 -4.49
C ASN A 55 -7.07 9.80 -3.64
N ILE A 56 -5.93 9.56 -4.27
CA ILE A 56 -4.67 9.33 -3.55
C ILE A 56 -3.52 10.22 -4.05
N GLU A 57 -3.75 11.08 -5.03
CA GLU A 57 -2.65 11.87 -5.61
C GLU A 57 -2.00 12.78 -4.59
N HIS A 58 -2.73 13.23 -3.59
CA HIS A 58 -2.18 14.06 -2.53
C HIS A 58 -1.16 13.30 -1.66
N LEU A 59 -1.13 11.99 -1.76
CA LEU A 59 -0.20 11.16 -0.99
C LEU A 59 1.12 10.93 -1.72
N PHE A 60 1.16 11.17 -3.03
CA PHE A 60 2.36 10.86 -3.82
C PHE A 60 3.57 11.68 -3.40
N LYS A 61 3.36 12.83 -2.81
CA LYS A 61 4.46 13.68 -2.34
C LYS A 61 4.99 13.26 -0.98
N LEU A 62 4.34 12.32 -0.32
CA LEU A 62 4.73 11.90 1.00
C LEU A 62 5.80 10.82 0.93
N GLU A 63 6.74 10.89 1.86
CA GLU A 63 7.87 9.95 1.89
C GLU A 63 7.47 8.57 2.38
N ASN A 64 6.35 8.48 3.10
CA ASN A 64 5.88 7.21 3.65
C ASN A 64 4.70 6.64 2.87
N PHE A 65 4.62 6.94 1.58
CA PHE A 65 3.62 6.37 0.71
C PHE A 65 4.24 5.97 -0.61
N GLU A 66 3.91 4.75 -1.09
CA GLU A 66 4.27 4.28 -2.42
C GLU A 66 3.03 3.73 -3.08
N PHE A 67 2.93 3.90 -4.39
CA PHE A 67 1.79 3.40 -5.15
C PHE A 67 2.25 2.46 -6.26
N TYR A 68 1.58 1.33 -6.36
CA TYR A 68 1.83 0.34 -7.41
C TYR A 68 0.57 0.23 -8.26
N HIS A 69 0.69 0.55 -9.54
CA HIS A 69 -0.38 0.32 -10.50
C HIS A 69 -0.28 -1.14 -10.92
N HIS A 70 -1.10 -1.99 -10.36
CA HIS A 70 -0.97 -3.43 -10.54
C HIS A 70 -2.32 -4.11 -10.45
N ASP A 71 -2.49 -5.16 -11.28
CA ASP A 71 -3.67 -6.00 -11.24
C ASP A 71 -3.50 -7.07 -10.17
N ILE A 72 -4.32 -7.00 -9.14
CA ILE A 72 -4.24 -7.89 -7.98
C ILE A 72 -4.48 -9.36 -8.36
N THR A 73 -5.07 -9.62 -9.53
CA THR A 73 -5.25 -11.00 -9.99
C THR A 73 -3.97 -11.60 -10.53
N LYS A 74 -2.94 -10.79 -10.73
CA LYS A 74 -1.62 -11.25 -11.14
C LYS A 74 -0.78 -11.53 -9.90
N PHE A 75 0.43 -12.04 -10.13
CA PHE A 75 1.35 -12.27 -9.04
C PHE A 75 1.66 -10.95 -8.34
N VAL A 76 1.46 -10.93 -7.03
CA VAL A 76 1.72 -9.72 -6.23
C VAL A 76 3.05 -9.90 -5.51
N HIS A 77 3.96 -8.97 -5.78
CA HIS A 77 5.24 -8.96 -5.10
C HIS A 77 5.58 -7.54 -4.68
N VAL A 78 5.77 -7.36 -3.38
CA VAL A 78 6.17 -6.09 -2.80
C VAL A 78 7.46 -6.33 -2.04
N PRO A 79 8.56 -5.65 -2.42
CA PRO A 79 9.83 -5.86 -1.74
C PRO A 79 9.77 -5.45 -0.27
N GLY A 80 10.47 -6.19 0.55
CA GLY A 80 10.60 -5.87 1.95
C GLY A 80 9.51 -6.48 2.80
N LYS A 81 9.65 -6.29 4.10
CA LYS A 81 8.72 -6.84 5.07
C LYS A 81 7.42 -6.07 5.06
N LEU A 82 6.30 -6.80 5.08
CA LEU A 82 4.97 -6.23 5.28
C LEU A 82 4.46 -6.68 6.64
N ASP A 83 3.98 -5.74 7.44
CA ASP A 83 3.41 -6.06 8.74
C ASP A 83 1.93 -6.37 8.63
N TYR A 84 1.23 -5.72 7.72
CA TYR A 84 -0.21 -5.92 7.53
C TYR A 84 -0.57 -5.83 6.06
N ILE A 85 -1.66 -6.50 5.69
CA ILE A 85 -2.25 -6.40 4.37
C ILE A 85 -3.75 -6.18 4.53
N LEU A 86 -4.26 -5.10 3.95
CA LEU A 86 -5.69 -4.83 3.87
C LEU A 86 -6.11 -4.94 2.42
N HIS A 87 -7.06 -5.81 2.16
CA HIS A 87 -7.45 -6.14 0.80
C HIS A 87 -8.83 -5.60 0.48
N PHE A 88 -8.88 -4.49 -0.25
CA PHE A 88 -10.12 -3.82 -0.63
C PHE A 88 -10.30 -3.73 -2.13
N ALA A 89 -9.43 -4.35 -2.91
CA ALA A 89 -9.62 -4.39 -4.35
C ALA A 89 -10.96 -5.03 -4.65
N SER A 90 -11.75 -4.37 -5.51
CA SER A 90 -13.03 -4.91 -5.91
C SER A 90 -12.78 -5.97 -6.97
N PRO A 91 -12.89 -7.24 -6.66
CA PRO A 91 -12.60 -8.29 -7.63
C PRO A 91 -13.79 -8.54 -8.54
N ALA A 92 -13.48 -8.87 -9.78
CA ALA A 92 -14.48 -9.43 -10.66
C ALA A 92 -14.93 -10.78 -10.12
N SER A 93 -14.07 -11.44 -9.36
CA SER A 93 -14.35 -12.72 -8.76
C SER A 93 -13.64 -12.84 -7.41
N PRO A 94 -14.34 -13.25 -6.34
CA PRO A 94 -13.72 -13.45 -5.03
C PRO A 94 -12.59 -14.46 -5.03
N ILE A 95 -12.59 -15.37 -5.99
CA ILE A 95 -11.55 -16.39 -6.10
C ILE A 95 -10.18 -15.75 -6.29
N ASP A 96 -10.14 -14.60 -6.90
CA ASP A 96 -8.87 -13.93 -7.17
C ASP A 96 -8.11 -13.58 -5.88
N TYR A 97 -8.79 -13.43 -4.78
CA TYR A 97 -8.14 -13.20 -3.50
C TYR A 97 -7.22 -14.33 -3.13
N LEU A 98 -7.61 -15.53 -3.46
CA LEU A 98 -6.87 -16.72 -3.07
C LEU A 98 -5.57 -16.88 -3.86
N LYS A 99 -5.40 -16.06 -4.88
CA LYS A 99 -4.20 -16.09 -5.72
C LYS A 99 -3.07 -15.21 -5.20
N ILE A 100 -3.30 -14.47 -4.14
CA ILE A 100 -2.25 -13.64 -3.54
C ILE A 100 -1.22 -14.59 -2.92
N PRO A 101 0.05 -14.49 -3.33
CA PRO A 101 1.06 -15.41 -2.83
C PRO A 101 1.20 -15.34 -1.31
N ILE A 102 1.28 -16.53 -0.71
CA ILE A 102 1.39 -16.63 0.75
C ILE A 102 2.66 -15.92 1.25
N GLN A 103 3.76 -16.00 0.52
CA GLN A 103 4.97 -15.35 0.94
C GLN A 103 4.81 -13.83 1.07
N THR A 104 3.89 -13.24 0.32
CA THR A 104 3.58 -11.82 0.49
C THR A 104 2.91 -11.60 1.84
N LEU A 105 2.04 -12.51 2.25
CA LEU A 105 1.37 -12.42 3.53
C LEU A 105 2.30 -12.69 4.71
N LYS A 106 3.31 -13.52 4.49
CA LYS A 106 4.21 -13.92 5.56
C LYS A 106 5.29 -12.92 5.87
N VAL A 107 5.47 -11.94 5.02
CA VAL A 107 6.51 -10.94 5.23
C VAL A 107 6.17 -10.06 6.41
N GLY A 108 4.92 -10.03 6.78
CA GLY A 108 4.48 -9.24 7.92
C GLY A 108 4.72 -9.90 9.25
#